data_5a6eb56fae9a6bec21860e5672a5e4af
#
_entry.id   5a6eb56fae9a6bec21860e5672a5e4af
#
_cell.length_a   1.000
_cell.length_b   1.000
_cell.length_c   1.000
_cell.angle_alpha   90.00
_cell.angle_beta   90.00
_cell.angle_gamma   90.00
#
_symmetry.space_group_name_H-M   'P 1'
#
loop_
_entity.id
_entity.type
_entity.pdbx_description
1 polymer ?
#
loop_
_entity_poly.entity_id
_entity_poly.type
_entity_poly.pdbx_seq_one_letter_code
_entity_poly.pdbx_strand_id
1 'polypeptide(L)'
;MKKKKRKIIMILSAVLITLLLIIPFGLSAMIYEDNFGDRYETYAPMARSMDEFEGLQSQRYTFPSDRGQILVGYKYYRNSENSKGCVIIAHGLGGGGHNSYMDVADFLTANNYVVFAYDATGNDESEGSSIKGIPQGLIDLDYALRFVKQTSDFAGLPIMLFGHSWGGYSAGSVLNLHPDVKAVVMVAGFNKSMDIIEEEGERIAGDGIRVLLPYLSFYERIKFGKYASYTCMDGFDNTDAGVMMIYSTDDEMISQGKGFDVFYDRYKDNPRFRFVKYENRGHSYVYYSDGSRAYKEDFNRKFDEYINSLDGKFTPEQKASFFDGNLDKKLLFDLDKGLMNDIVEFYDLSVK
;
A
#
# COMPACT_ATOMS: atom_id res chain seq x y z
N MET A 1 23.06 50.76 28.03
CA MET A 1 23.55 49.36 28.04
C MET A 1 22.45 48.31 28.04
N LYS A 2 21.43 48.36 28.92
CA LYS A 2 20.35 47.37 29.03
C LYS A 2 19.54 47.18 27.73
N LYS A 3 19.16 48.27 27.00
CA LYS A 3 18.41 48.18 25.72
C LYS A 3 19.21 47.50 24.60
N LYS A 4 20.51 47.76 24.48
CA LYS A 4 21.39 47.14 23.48
C LYS A 4 21.55 45.64 23.73
N LYS A 5 21.74 45.20 24.99
CA LYS A 5 21.78 43.78 25.36
C LYS A 5 20.47 43.04 25.03
N ARG A 6 19.30 43.65 25.34
CA ARG A 6 17.98 43.08 25.00
C ARG A 6 17.82 42.89 23.50
N LYS A 7 18.21 43.86 22.67
CA LYS A 7 18.14 43.77 21.20
C LYS A 7 19.03 42.64 20.66
N ILE A 8 20.26 42.50 21.20
CA ILE A 8 21.18 41.42 20.83
C ILE A 8 20.56 40.04 21.18
N ILE A 9 20.04 39.89 22.40
CA ILE A 9 19.38 38.63 22.83
C ILE A 9 18.20 38.32 21.92
N MET A 10 17.34 39.28 21.58
CA MET A 10 16.22 39.06 20.67
C MET A 10 16.70 38.62 19.28
N ILE A 11 17.75 39.23 18.73
CA ILE A 11 18.29 38.83 17.44
C ILE A 11 18.86 37.42 17.51
N LEU A 12 19.67 37.10 18.54
CA LEU A 12 20.21 35.76 18.72
C LEU A 12 19.12 34.71 18.91
N SER A 13 18.05 35.02 19.67
CA SER A 13 16.91 34.13 19.83
C SER A 13 16.16 33.91 18.51
N ALA A 14 15.95 34.98 17.73
CA ALA A 14 15.32 34.86 16.42
C ALA A 14 16.13 34.02 15.45
N VAL A 15 17.45 34.23 15.40
CA VAL A 15 18.34 33.39 14.59
C VAL A 15 18.31 31.94 15.04
N LEU A 16 18.33 31.68 16.34
CA LEU A 16 18.27 30.34 16.90
C LEU A 16 16.93 29.64 16.53
N ILE A 17 15.81 30.35 16.65
CA ILE A 17 14.49 29.84 16.25
C ILE A 17 14.48 29.53 14.75
N THR A 18 15.02 30.41 13.91
CA THR A 18 15.10 30.19 12.46
C THR A 18 15.94 28.94 12.15
N LEU A 19 17.10 28.81 12.76
CA LEU A 19 17.99 27.68 12.52
C LEU A 19 17.42 26.35 13.02
N LEU A 20 16.76 26.33 14.17
CA LEU A 20 16.31 25.10 14.81
C LEU A 20 14.86 24.70 14.47
N LEU A 21 14.01 25.64 14.02
CA LEU A 21 12.60 25.33 13.73
C LEU A 21 12.22 25.58 12.27
N ILE A 22 12.53 26.75 11.74
CA ILE A 22 12.02 27.14 10.41
C ILE A 22 12.77 26.42 9.29
N ILE A 23 14.10 26.41 9.35
CA ILE A 23 14.90 25.78 8.29
C ILE A 23 14.69 24.25 8.25
N PRO A 24 14.79 23.50 9.38
CA PRO A 24 14.54 22.07 9.34
C PRO A 24 13.10 21.72 8.95
N PHE A 25 12.10 22.52 9.39
CA PHE A 25 10.71 22.31 8.98
C PHE A 25 10.52 22.54 7.48
N GLY A 26 11.04 23.65 6.93
CA GLY A 26 10.96 23.94 5.50
C GLY A 26 11.67 22.87 4.64
N LEU A 27 12.85 22.40 5.09
CA LEU A 27 13.56 21.31 4.44
C LEU A 27 12.76 20.00 4.49
N SER A 28 12.19 19.68 5.65
CA SER A 28 11.36 18.48 5.80
C SER A 28 10.12 18.52 4.91
N ALA A 29 9.46 19.67 4.82
CA ALA A 29 8.33 19.85 3.91
C ALA A 29 8.74 19.64 2.44
N MET A 30 9.87 20.22 2.03
CA MET A 30 10.40 20.07 0.67
C MET A 30 10.75 18.60 0.37
N ILE A 31 11.48 17.92 1.26
CA ILE A 31 11.81 16.51 1.11
C ILE A 31 10.54 15.66 1.02
N TYR A 32 9.54 15.95 1.86
CA TYR A 32 8.26 15.22 1.85
C TYR A 32 7.53 15.38 0.52
N GLU A 33 7.39 16.62 0.03
CA GLU A 33 6.70 16.89 -1.23
C GLU A 33 7.48 16.33 -2.45
N ASP A 34 8.79 16.31 -2.41
CA ASP A 34 9.63 15.73 -3.45
C ASP A 34 9.45 14.20 -3.53
N ASN A 35 9.40 13.50 -2.39
CA ASN A 35 9.25 12.04 -2.35
C ASN A 35 7.81 11.55 -2.62
N PHE A 36 6.79 12.38 -2.35
CA PHE A 36 5.38 12.01 -2.52
C PHE A 36 4.65 12.89 -3.54
N GLY A 37 5.41 13.65 -4.32
CA GLY A 37 4.92 14.60 -5.31
C GLY A 37 4.52 13.99 -6.65
N ASP A 38 4.79 12.72 -6.86
CA ASP A 38 4.55 12.03 -8.13
C ASP A 38 3.19 11.31 -8.16
N ARG A 39 2.68 11.16 -9.39
CA ARG A 39 1.59 10.30 -9.77
C ARG A 39 2.14 8.97 -10.27
N TYR A 40 1.46 7.88 -10.01
CA TYR A 40 1.86 6.55 -10.47
C TYR A 40 0.80 5.94 -11.38
N GLU A 41 1.28 5.24 -12.42
CA GLU A 41 0.41 4.55 -13.35
C GLU A 41 0.92 3.12 -13.57
N THR A 42 -0.02 2.21 -13.78
CA THR A 42 0.31 0.85 -14.19
C THR A 42 1.12 0.88 -15.49
N TYR A 43 2.29 0.26 -15.49
CA TYR A 43 3.11 0.16 -16.69
C TYR A 43 2.35 -0.64 -17.76
N ALA A 44 2.00 0.03 -18.87
CA ALA A 44 1.08 -0.49 -19.88
C ALA A 44 1.38 -1.94 -20.36
N PRO A 45 2.64 -2.35 -20.63
CA PRO A 45 2.94 -3.73 -20.99
C PRO A 45 2.64 -4.77 -19.87
N MET A 46 2.57 -4.35 -18.61
CA MET A 46 2.21 -5.21 -17.47
C MET A 46 0.72 -5.17 -17.14
N ALA A 47 -0.03 -4.21 -17.71
CA ALA A 47 -1.44 -4.08 -17.41
C ALA A 47 -2.22 -5.35 -17.78
N ARG A 48 -3.13 -5.75 -16.87
CA ARG A 48 -4.03 -6.90 -17.06
C ARG A 48 -5.29 -6.46 -17.76
N SER A 49 -5.85 -7.36 -18.56
CA SER A 49 -7.09 -7.14 -19.31
C SER A 49 -8.16 -8.14 -18.87
N MET A 50 -9.44 -7.73 -18.88
CA MET A 50 -10.56 -8.57 -18.45
C MET A 50 -10.70 -9.87 -19.26
N ASP A 51 -10.29 -9.88 -20.53
CA ASP A 51 -10.29 -11.05 -21.41
C ASP A 51 -9.25 -12.12 -21.02
N GLU A 52 -8.30 -11.78 -20.16
CA GLU A 52 -7.36 -12.75 -19.59
C GLU A 52 -8.00 -13.63 -18.50
N PHE A 53 -9.18 -13.26 -17.97
CA PHE A 53 -9.86 -13.89 -16.84
C PHE A 53 -11.24 -14.45 -17.22
N GLU A 54 -11.30 -15.70 -17.62
CA GLU A 54 -12.54 -16.35 -18.06
C GLU A 54 -13.63 -16.29 -16.98
N GLY A 55 -14.80 -15.73 -17.32
CA GLY A 55 -15.97 -15.64 -16.45
C GLY A 55 -15.89 -14.55 -15.37
N LEU A 56 -14.80 -13.82 -15.25
CA LEU A 56 -14.72 -12.64 -14.40
C LEU A 56 -15.55 -11.51 -15.00
N GLN A 57 -16.34 -10.84 -14.17
CA GLN A 57 -17.10 -9.65 -14.54
C GLN A 57 -16.63 -8.45 -13.71
N SER A 58 -16.75 -7.26 -14.26
CA SER A 58 -16.43 -6.03 -13.54
C SER A 58 -17.49 -4.97 -13.75
N GLN A 59 -17.65 -4.12 -12.75
CA GLN A 59 -18.47 -2.90 -12.79
C GLN A 59 -17.65 -1.73 -12.23
N ARG A 60 -17.54 -0.67 -13.02
CA ARG A 60 -16.79 0.54 -12.68
C ARG A 60 -17.63 1.48 -11.83
N TYR A 61 -17.02 2.06 -10.80
CA TYR A 61 -17.60 3.07 -9.92
C TYR A 61 -16.70 4.28 -9.79
N THR A 62 -17.27 5.39 -9.37
CA THR A 62 -16.52 6.58 -8.96
C THR A 62 -17.07 7.08 -7.63
N PHE A 63 -16.19 7.57 -6.77
CA PHE A 63 -16.56 8.11 -5.47
C PHE A 63 -15.56 9.17 -5.02
N PRO A 64 -15.97 10.16 -4.23
CA PRO A 64 -15.06 11.21 -3.76
C PRO A 64 -14.19 10.72 -2.62
N SER A 65 -12.94 11.25 -2.51
CA SER A 65 -12.11 11.19 -1.32
C SER A 65 -12.18 12.51 -0.53
N ASP A 66 -11.28 12.71 0.42
CA ASP A 66 -11.32 13.73 1.48
C ASP A 66 -11.36 15.19 0.99
N ARG A 67 -10.76 15.48 -0.15
CA ARG A 67 -10.70 16.84 -0.74
C ARG A 67 -11.56 16.97 -1.99
N GLY A 68 -12.45 16.02 -2.22
CA GLY A 68 -13.36 16.01 -3.35
C GLY A 68 -12.75 15.45 -4.64
N GLN A 69 -11.48 15.01 -4.64
CA GLN A 69 -10.90 14.28 -5.77
C GLN A 69 -11.67 12.97 -5.97
N ILE A 70 -11.96 12.64 -7.23
CA ILE A 70 -12.72 11.47 -7.59
C ILE A 70 -11.78 10.27 -7.71
N LEU A 71 -12.10 9.22 -6.96
CA LEU A 71 -11.46 7.93 -7.05
C LEU A 71 -12.26 7.01 -7.96
N VAL A 72 -11.54 6.12 -8.65
CA VAL A 72 -12.11 5.08 -9.49
C VAL A 72 -11.93 3.74 -8.81
N GLY A 73 -12.96 2.92 -8.82
CA GLY A 73 -12.91 1.57 -8.29
C GLY A 73 -13.74 0.61 -9.12
N TYR A 74 -13.43 -0.66 -9.00
CA TYR A 74 -14.06 -1.75 -9.73
C TYR A 74 -14.57 -2.81 -8.78
N LYS A 75 -15.86 -3.15 -8.93
CA LYS A 75 -16.43 -4.37 -8.36
C LYS A 75 -16.14 -5.51 -9.30
N TYR A 76 -15.39 -6.50 -8.83
CA TYR A 76 -15.15 -7.75 -9.54
C TYR A 76 -16.03 -8.85 -8.95
N TYR A 77 -16.61 -9.68 -9.80
CA TYR A 77 -17.52 -10.75 -9.37
C TYR A 77 -17.67 -11.81 -10.45
N ARG A 78 -18.08 -13.02 -10.08
CA ARG A 78 -18.47 -14.11 -10.97
C ARG A 78 -19.96 -14.44 -10.79
N ASN A 79 -20.39 -14.64 -9.56
CA ASN A 79 -21.77 -14.79 -9.17
C ASN A 79 -22.01 -13.97 -7.90
N SER A 80 -22.86 -12.93 -8.00
CA SER A 80 -23.11 -12.04 -6.87
C SER A 80 -24.25 -12.50 -5.95
N GLU A 81 -25.10 -13.46 -6.39
CA GLU A 81 -26.30 -13.85 -5.63
C GLU A 81 -26.01 -14.63 -4.35
N ASN A 82 -24.88 -15.33 -4.28
CA ASN A 82 -24.47 -16.16 -3.13
C ASN A 82 -23.06 -15.79 -2.61
N SER A 83 -22.70 -14.51 -2.64
CA SER A 83 -21.40 -14.07 -2.19
C SER A 83 -21.24 -14.19 -0.67
N LYS A 84 -20.13 -14.77 -0.23
CA LYS A 84 -19.76 -14.92 1.18
C LYS A 84 -19.48 -13.60 1.87
N GLY A 85 -19.03 -12.58 1.10
CA GLY A 85 -18.68 -11.27 1.59
C GLY A 85 -18.02 -10.41 0.50
N CYS A 86 -17.61 -9.21 0.88
CA CYS A 86 -16.87 -8.29 0.03
C CYS A 86 -15.44 -8.13 0.55
N VAL A 87 -14.45 -8.39 -0.30
CA VAL A 87 -13.05 -8.10 -0.01
C VAL A 87 -12.67 -6.80 -0.70
N ILE A 88 -12.27 -5.79 0.09
CA ILE A 88 -11.73 -4.55 -0.46
C ILE A 88 -10.22 -4.69 -0.57
N ILE A 89 -9.66 -4.46 -1.77
CA ILE A 89 -8.22 -4.49 -2.04
C ILE A 89 -7.66 -3.07 -1.99
N ALA A 90 -6.72 -2.85 -1.07
CA ALA A 90 -5.89 -1.66 -0.99
C ALA A 90 -4.50 -1.97 -1.59
N HIS A 91 -4.16 -1.29 -2.69
CA HIS A 91 -2.93 -1.55 -3.43
C HIS A 91 -1.68 -0.98 -2.76
N GLY A 92 -0.49 -1.48 -3.16
CA GLY A 92 0.81 -0.95 -2.75
C GLY A 92 1.17 0.36 -3.46
N LEU A 93 2.24 1.02 -3.01
CA LEU A 93 2.75 2.25 -3.58
C LEU A 93 3.62 1.96 -4.82
N GLY A 94 3.47 2.78 -5.86
CA GLY A 94 4.42 2.85 -7.00
C GLY A 94 4.21 1.83 -8.11
N GLY A 95 3.24 0.91 -7.99
CA GLY A 95 3.02 -0.16 -8.97
C GLY A 95 1.71 -0.07 -9.77
N GLY A 96 1.01 1.07 -9.73
CA GLY A 96 -0.34 1.21 -10.26
C GLY A 96 -1.41 0.87 -9.23
N GLY A 97 -2.67 0.89 -9.64
CA GLY A 97 -3.84 0.74 -8.78
C GLY A 97 -4.44 -0.66 -8.80
N HIS A 98 -5.76 -0.71 -8.97
CA HIS A 98 -6.56 -1.94 -8.96
C HIS A 98 -6.07 -3.01 -9.95
N ASN A 99 -5.56 -2.57 -11.10
CA ASN A 99 -5.14 -3.44 -12.20
C ASN A 99 -4.04 -4.43 -11.77
N SER A 100 -3.11 -4.00 -10.92
CA SER A 100 -2.02 -4.83 -10.41
C SER A 100 -2.46 -5.97 -9.48
N TYR A 101 -3.75 -6.02 -9.10
CA TYR A 101 -4.31 -7.02 -8.18
C TYR A 101 -5.45 -7.83 -8.81
N MET A 102 -5.60 -7.79 -10.15
CA MET A 102 -6.66 -8.53 -10.84
C MET A 102 -6.55 -10.05 -10.66
N ASP A 103 -5.34 -10.60 -10.55
CA ASP A 103 -5.14 -12.03 -10.27
C ASP A 103 -5.66 -12.42 -8.89
N VAL A 104 -5.43 -11.57 -7.88
CA VAL A 104 -5.98 -11.75 -6.52
C VAL A 104 -7.51 -11.62 -6.56
N ALA A 105 -8.03 -10.63 -7.28
CA ALA A 105 -9.47 -10.44 -7.42
C ALA A 105 -10.14 -11.63 -8.13
N ASP A 106 -9.51 -12.15 -9.18
CA ASP A 106 -9.98 -13.34 -9.89
C ASP A 106 -10.03 -14.56 -8.98
N PHE A 107 -8.97 -14.83 -8.22
CA PHE A 107 -8.91 -15.95 -7.28
C PHE A 107 -10.01 -15.85 -6.20
N LEU A 108 -10.18 -14.67 -5.60
CA LEU A 108 -11.19 -14.46 -4.57
C LEU A 108 -12.61 -14.58 -5.12
N THR A 109 -12.88 -14.07 -6.34
CA THR A 109 -14.19 -14.18 -6.97
C THR A 109 -14.50 -15.62 -7.36
N ALA A 110 -13.52 -16.43 -7.76
CA ALA A 110 -13.66 -17.86 -7.98
C ALA A 110 -14.03 -18.63 -6.70
N ASN A 111 -13.74 -18.07 -5.53
CA ASN A 111 -14.09 -18.60 -4.21
C ASN A 111 -15.34 -17.97 -3.59
N ASN A 112 -16.22 -17.38 -4.42
CA ASN A 112 -17.51 -16.77 -4.05
C ASN A 112 -17.40 -15.52 -3.17
N TYR A 113 -16.37 -14.70 -3.32
CA TYR A 113 -16.30 -13.34 -2.80
C TYR A 113 -16.64 -12.34 -3.90
N VAL A 114 -17.24 -11.22 -3.54
CA VAL A 114 -17.18 -10.00 -4.35
C VAL A 114 -15.89 -9.27 -3.95
N VAL A 115 -15.20 -8.72 -4.94
CA VAL A 115 -14.01 -7.91 -4.68
C VAL A 115 -14.27 -6.47 -5.11
N PHE A 116 -13.91 -5.50 -4.28
CA PHE A 116 -13.84 -4.11 -4.65
C PHE A 116 -12.38 -3.65 -4.59
N ALA A 117 -11.81 -3.33 -5.75
CA ALA A 117 -10.46 -2.78 -5.84
C ALA A 117 -10.54 -1.38 -6.44
N TYR A 118 -9.72 -0.47 -5.95
CA TYR A 118 -9.76 0.94 -6.36
C TYR A 118 -8.35 1.48 -6.58
N ASP A 119 -8.26 2.57 -7.33
CA ASP A 119 -7.06 3.35 -7.49
C ASP A 119 -7.06 4.45 -6.43
N ALA A 120 -6.02 4.53 -5.62
CA ALA A 120 -5.87 5.60 -4.64
C ALA A 120 -5.58 6.94 -5.34
N THR A 121 -5.72 8.04 -4.61
CA THR A 121 -5.40 9.40 -5.10
C THR A 121 -4.04 9.42 -5.81
N GLY A 122 -4.00 9.96 -7.02
CA GLY A 122 -2.76 10.06 -7.81
C GLY A 122 -2.26 8.73 -8.39
N ASN A 123 -3.15 7.74 -8.55
CA ASN A 123 -2.85 6.47 -9.21
C ASN A 123 -3.86 6.21 -10.34
N ASP A 124 -3.39 5.61 -11.42
CA ASP A 124 -4.15 5.14 -12.59
C ASP A 124 -5.34 6.05 -12.97
N GLU A 125 -6.60 5.57 -12.89
CA GLU A 125 -7.77 6.33 -13.31
C GLU A 125 -8.27 7.35 -12.28
N SER A 126 -7.77 7.31 -11.04
CA SER A 126 -8.18 8.25 -10.00
C SER A 126 -7.56 9.63 -10.17
N GLU A 127 -8.28 10.66 -9.73
CA GLU A 127 -7.78 12.03 -9.75
C GLU A 127 -6.65 12.25 -8.73
N GLY A 128 -5.91 13.32 -8.94
CA GLY A 128 -4.80 13.75 -8.09
C GLY A 128 -3.52 13.88 -8.90
N SER A 129 -2.80 14.98 -8.67
CA SER A 129 -1.50 15.22 -9.31
C SER A 129 -0.37 14.42 -8.66
N SER A 130 -0.62 13.84 -7.48
CA SER A 130 0.33 13.04 -6.72
C SER A 130 -0.38 12.17 -5.69
N ILE A 131 0.35 11.23 -5.11
CA ILE A 131 -0.12 10.38 -3.99
C ILE A 131 -0.21 11.15 -2.66
N LYS A 132 0.30 12.34 -2.58
CA LYS A 132 0.31 13.28 -1.44
C LYS A 132 1.08 12.80 -0.20
N GLY A 133 1.21 11.51 0.06
CA GLY A 133 1.94 10.94 1.19
C GLY A 133 1.33 9.63 1.72
N ILE A 134 2.00 9.02 2.65
CA ILE A 134 1.62 7.70 3.19
C ILE A 134 0.20 7.69 3.80
N PRO A 135 -0.24 8.69 4.63
CA PRO A 135 -1.59 8.66 5.20
C PRO A 135 -2.72 8.82 4.17
N GLN A 136 -2.42 9.22 2.92
CA GLN A 136 -3.45 9.32 1.88
C GLN A 136 -4.07 7.97 1.54
N GLY A 137 -3.29 6.88 1.52
CA GLY A 137 -3.83 5.54 1.29
C GLY A 137 -4.84 5.10 2.35
N LEU A 138 -4.58 5.45 3.62
CA LEU A 138 -5.52 5.23 4.71
C LEU A 138 -6.81 6.07 4.53
N ILE A 139 -6.68 7.34 4.12
CA ILE A 139 -7.82 8.22 3.83
C ILE A 139 -8.66 7.63 2.70
N ASP A 140 -8.03 7.28 1.60
CA ASP A 140 -8.73 6.75 0.43
C ASP A 140 -9.44 5.42 0.74
N LEU A 141 -8.85 4.56 1.57
CA LEU A 141 -9.50 3.34 2.03
C LEU A 141 -10.68 3.63 2.98
N ASP A 142 -10.60 4.65 3.85
CA ASP A 142 -11.73 5.09 4.67
C ASP A 142 -12.91 5.50 3.77
N TYR A 143 -12.64 6.27 2.71
CA TYR A 143 -13.68 6.70 1.77
C TYR A 143 -14.20 5.55 0.89
N ALA A 144 -13.34 4.62 0.48
CA ALA A 144 -13.75 3.41 -0.23
C ALA A 144 -14.69 2.53 0.63
N LEU A 145 -14.37 2.35 1.91
CA LEU A 145 -15.22 1.63 2.87
C LEU A 145 -16.58 2.30 3.06
N ARG A 146 -16.60 3.63 3.19
CA ARG A 146 -17.86 4.39 3.28
C ARG A 146 -18.70 4.22 2.01
N PHE A 147 -18.06 4.30 0.84
CA PHE A 147 -18.73 4.10 -0.44
C PHE A 147 -19.34 2.69 -0.54
N VAL A 148 -18.56 1.65 -0.26
CA VAL A 148 -19.03 0.25 -0.30
C VAL A 148 -20.20 0.03 0.66
N LYS A 149 -20.14 0.54 1.90
CA LYS A 149 -21.19 0.42 2.90
C LYS A 149 -22.50 1.13 2.52
N GLN A 150 -22.43 2.16 1.68
CA GLN A 150 -23.59 2.94 1.24
C GLN A 150 -24.17 2.47 -0.10
N THR A 151 -23.44 1.63 -0.82
CA THR A 151 -23.83 1.18 -2.16
C THR A 151 -24.63 -0.12 -2.08
N SER A 152 -25.84 -0.14 -2.69
CA SER A 152 -26.76 -1.27 -2.66
C SER A 152 -26.16 -2.58 -3.17
N ASP A 153 -25.25 -2.50 -4.11
CA ASP A 153 -24.57 -3.66 -4.73
C ASP A 153 -23.67 -4.46 -3.78
N PHE A 154 -23.39 -3.92 -2.60
CA PHE A 154 -22.64 -4.56 -1.53
C PHE A 154 -23.46 -4.74 -0.24
N ALA A 155 -24.75 -4.41 -0.28
CA ALA A 155 -25.61 -4.41 0.91
C ALA A 155 -25.67 -5.79 1.58
N GLY A 156 -25.47 -5.81 2.90
CA GLY A 156 -25.54 -7.02 3.71
C GLY A 156 -24.32 -7.94 3.63
N LEU A 157 -23.32 -7.63 2.80
CA LEU A 157 -22.08 -8.41 2.73
C LEU A 157 -21.14 -8.04 3.88
N PRO A 158 -20.63 -9.02 4.65
CA PRO A 158 -19.52 -8.77 5.56
C PRO A 158 -18.30 -8.28 4.79
N ILE A 159 -17.58 -7.31 5.35
CA ILE A 159 -16.44 -6.67 4.69
C ILE A 159 -15.13 -7.21 5.27
N MET A 160 -14.24 -7.62 4.39
CA MET A 160 -12.86 -7.98 4.67
C MET A 160 -11.91 -7.11 3.85
N LEU A 161 -10.65 -7.03 4.28
CA LEU A 161 -9.62 -6.24 3.62
C LEU A 161 -8.45 -7.12 3.18
N PHE A 162 -7.91 -6.82 2.01
CA PHE A 162 -6.61 -7.31 1.53
C PHE A 162 -5.74 -6.08 1.26
N GLY A 163 -4.59 -5.96 1.92
CA GLY A 163 -3.68 -4.85 1.69
C GLY A 163 -2.25 -5.31 1.54
N HIS A 164 -1.55 -4.78 0.54
CA HIS A 164 -0.14 -5.05 0.29
C HIS A 164 0.69 -3.79 0.53
N SER A 165 1.78 -3.89 1.29
CA SER A 165 2.71 -2.78 1.53
C SER A 165 1.99 -1.54 2.10
N TRP A 166 1.96 -0.44 1.38
CA TRP A 166 1.17 0.77 1.68
C TRP A 166 -0.31 0.45 1.94
N GLY A 167 -0.90 -0.43 1.12
CA GLY A 167 -2.25 -0.94 1.34
C GLY A 167 -2.37 -1.78 2.61
N GLY A 168 -1.31 -2.49 3.01
CA GLY A 168 -1.25 -3.25 4.26
C GLY A 168 -1.33 -2.32 5.48
N TYR A 169 -0.52 -1.25 5.48
CA TYR A 169 -0.63 -0.18 6.48
C TYR A 169 -2.03 0.44 6.50
N SER A 170 -2.58 0.75 5.32
CA SER A 170 -3.91 1.35 5.21
C SER A 170 -4.98 0.43 5.76
N ALA A 171 -4.94 -0.87 5.42
CA ALA A 171 -5.91 -1.89 5.87
C ALA A 171 -5.89 -2.12 7.39
N GLY A 172 -4.71 -2.14 8.01
CA GLY A 172 -4.59 -2.25 9.45
C GLY A 172 -5.04 -0.97 10.17
N SER A 173 -4.58 0.20 9.68
CA SER A 173 -4.85 1.48 10.32
C SER A 173 -6.30 1.94 10.19
N VAL A 174 -7.02 1.53 9.11
CA VAL A 174 -8.42 1.93 8.89
C VAL A 174 -9.38 1.33 9.92
N LEU A 175 -9.00 0.28 10.62
CA LEU A 175 -9.79 -0.33 11.70
C LEU A 175 -10.05 0.64 12.86
N ASN A 176 -9.21 1.66 13.04
CA ASN A 176 -9.50 2.78 13.95
C ASN A 176 -10.81 3.52 13.63
N LEU A 177 -11.27 3.43 12.39
CA LEU A 177 -12.45 4.13 11.85
C LEU A 177 -13.59 3.16 11.50
N HIS A 178 -13.24 1.91 11.20
CA HIS A 178 -14.16 0.86 10.74
C HIS A 178 -13.98 -0.43 11.55
N PRO A 179 -14.32 -0.43 12.86
CA PRO A 179 -14.15 -1.61 13.71
C PRO A 179 -15.10 -2.77 13.37
N ASP A 180 -16.05 -2.56 12.48
CA ASP A 180 -17.00 -3.55 11.97
C ASP A 180 -16.46 -4.43 10.83
N VAL A 181 -15.28 -4.13 10.29
CA VAL A 181 -14.54 -5.00 9.38
C VAL A 181 -14.27 -6.35 10.03
N LYS A 182 -14.50 -7.46 9.29
CA LYS A 182 -14.43 -8.82 9.84
C LYS A 182 -13.04 -9.41 9.86
N ALA A 183 -12.24 -9.13 8.83
CA ALA A 183 -10.88 -9.63 8.73
C ALA A 183 -9.99 -8.73 7.88
N VAL A 184 -8.70 -8.77 8.16
CA VAL A 184 -7.65 -8.09 7.40
C VAL A 184 -6.56 -9.09 7.06
N VAL A 185 -6.21 -9.17 5.77
CA VAL A 185 -4.98 -9.78 5.29
C VAL A 185 -4.00 -8.66 4.97
N MET A 186 -2.91 -8.62 5.70
CA MET A 186 -1.85 -7.62 5.60
C MET A 186 -0.58 -8.27 5.06
N VAL A 187 -0.23 -7.96 3.81
CA VAL A 187 0.97 -8.50 3.14
C VAL A 187 2.06 -7.44 3.13
N ALA A 188 3.24 -7.76 3.66
CA ALA A 188 4.40 -6.87 3.70
C ALA A 188 4.06 -5.44 4.18
N GLY A 189 3.17 -5.33 5.17
CA GLY A 189 2.72 -4.03 5.71
C GLY A 189 3.57 -3.57 6.89
N PHE A 190 3.32 -2.36 7.36
CA PHE A 190 4.03 -1.71 8.46
C PHE A 190 3.05 -1.01 9.42
N ASN A 191 3.50 -0.62 10.63
CA ASN A 191 2.58 -0.17 11.68
C ASN A 191 2.09 1.28 11.49
N LYS A 192 2.96 2.20 11.11
CA LYS A 192 2.63 3.64 10.99
C LYS A 192 3.44 4.30 9.88
N SER A 193 2.92 5.40 9.33
CA SER A 193 3.56 6.17 8.26
C SER A 193 5.04 6.48 8.55
N MET A 194 5.34 6.94 9.75
CA MET A 194 6.72 7.32 10.11
C MET A 194 7.71 6.15 10.13
N ASP A 195 7.27 4.89 10.17
CA ASP A 195 8.17 3.74 10.13
C ASP A 195 8.85 3.61 8.76
N ILE A 196 8.05 3.75 7.69
CA ILE A 196 8.60 3.70 6.32
C ILE A 196 9.37 4.97 5.96
N ILE A 197 8.93 6.13 6.44
CA ILE A 197 9.63 7.41 6.22
C ILE A 197 11.02 7.38 6.88
N GLU A 198 11.13 6.83 8.09
CA GLU A 198 12.42 6.66 8.77
C GLU A 198 13.30 5.68 8.00
N GLU A 199 12.78 4.53 7.62
CA GLU A 199 13.54 3.46 6.95
C GLU A 199 14.07 3.91 5.58
N GLU A 200 13.22 4.50 4.76
CA GLU A 200 13.62 5.08 3.47
C GLU A 200 14.59 6.26 3.64
N GLY A 201 14.33 7.10 4.62
CA GLY A 201 15.20 8.23 4.94
C GLY A 201 16.59 7.77 5.40
N GLU A 202 16.68 6.72 6.21
CA GLU A 202 17.96 6.13 6.63
C GLU A 202 18.72 5.51 5.45
N ARG A 203 18.01 4.88 4.52
CA ARG A 203 18.60 4.30 3.30
C ARG A 203 19.19 5.38 2.39
N ILE A 204 18.54 6.54 2.27
CA ILE A 204 18.97 7.64 1.39
C ILE A 204 20.03 8.54 2.04
N ALA A 205 19.85 8.91 3.33
CA ALA A 205 20.63 9.93 4.02
C ALA A 205 21.37 9.42 5.27
N GLY A 206 21.29 8.11 5.56
CA GLY A 206 21.86 7.52 6.77
C GLY A 206 21.18 8.06 8.04
N ASP A 207 21.85 7.89 9.19
CA ASP A 207 21.34 8.33 10.51
C ASP A 207 21.00 9.83 10.61
N GLY A 208 21.48 10.65 9.66
CA GLY A 208 21.21 12.09 9.63
C GLY A 208 19.72 12.43 9.50
N ILE A 209 18.93 11.55 8.87
CA ILE A 209 17.48 11.75 8.72
C ILE A 209 16.75 11.85 10.06
N ARG A 210 17.26 11.18 11.11
CA ARG A 210 16.65 11.17 12.44
C ARG A 210 16.45 12.55 13.05
N VAL A 211 17.32 13.50 12.68
CA VAL A 211 17.19 14.92 13.10
C VAL A 211 15.94 15.56 12.48
N LEU A 212 15.52 15.11 11.28
CA LEU A 212 14.38 15.65 10.55
C LEU A 212 13.06 14.94 10.87
N LEU A 213 13.09 13.72 11.43
CA LEU A 213 11.86 12.94 11.71
C LEU A 213 10.80 13.70 12.53
N PRO A 214 11.12 14.47 13.60
CA PRO A 214 10.12 15.25 14.31
C PRO A 214 9.42 16.30 13.44
N TYR A 215 10.16 16.92 12.50
CA TYR A 215 9.63 17.93 11.58
C TYR A 215 8.81 17.28 10.46
N LEU A 216 9.24 16.14 9.92
CA LEU A 216 8.49 15.33 8.96
C LEU A 216 7.15 14.87 9.57
N SER A 217 7.18 14.33 10.78
CA SER A 217 5.98 13.92 11.51
C SER A 217 5.03 15.11 11.78
N PHE A 218 5.58 16.27 12.14
CA PHE A 218 4.77 17.48 12.35
C PHE A 218 4.18 17.98 11.03
N TYR A 219 4.94 17.95 9.93
CA TYR A 219 4.45 18.33 8.61
C TYR A 219 3.32 17.39 8.15
N GLU A 220 3.49 16.08 8.31
CA GLU A 220 2.49 15.08 7.98
C GLU A 220 1.19 15.30 8.78
N ARG A 221 1.32 15.64 10.07
CA ARG A 221 0.16 15.98 10.92
C ARG A 221 -0.56 17.25 10.46
N ILE A 222 0.16 18.27 9.97
CA ILE A 222 -0.46 19.47 9.36
C ILE A 222 -1.20 19.07 8.09
N LYS A 223 -0.63 18.22 7.25
CA LYS A 223 -1.14 17.83 5.94
C LYS A 223 -2.37 16.93 6.02
N PHE A 224 -2.36 15.94 6.93
CA PHE A 224 -3.34 14.86 7.02
C PHE A 224 -4.15 14.84 8.33
N GLY A 225 -3.88 15.75 9.25
CA GLY A 225 -4.60 15.83 10.52
C GLY A 225 -4.49 14.53 11.34
N LYS A 226 -5.63 14.03 11.80
CA LYS A 226 -5.70 12.83 12.63
C LYS A 226 -5.20 11.55 11.92
N TYR A 227 -5.32 11.47 10.59
CA TYR A 227 -4.89 10.29 9.82
C TYR A 227 -3.38 10.03 9.92
N ALA A 228 -2.56 11.08 10.09
CA ALA A 228 -1.12 10.94 10.33
C ALA A 228 -0.77 10.28 11.67
N SER A 229 -1.72 10.12 12.59
CA SER A 229 -1.48 9.53 13.90
C SER A 229 -2.06 8.13 14.10
N TYR A 230 -2.84 7.63 13.16
CA TYR A 230 -3.37 6.28 13.24
C TYR A 230 -2.30 5.22 12.97
N THR A 231 -2.33 4.15 13.75
CA THR A 231 -1.44 2.99 13.61
C THR A 231 -2.26 1.72 13.40
N CYS A 232 -1.64 0.71 12.80
CA CYS A 232 -2.27 -0.60 12.67
C CYS A 232 -2.55 -1.22 14.04
N MET A 233 -1.61 -1.09 14.98
CA MET A 233 -1.78 -1.63 16.34
C MET A 233 -2.97 -1.03 17.07
N ASP A 234 -3.15 0.30 17.00
CA ASP A 234 -4.32 0.94 17.58
C ASP A 234 -5.61 0.43 16.92
N GLY A 235 -5.59 0.23 15.59
CA GLY A 235 -6.69 -0.37 14.86
C GLY A 235 -7.00 -1.79 15.33
N PHE A 236 -5.98 -2.63 15.48
CA PHE A 236 -6.14 -4.02 15.95
C PHE A 236 -6.65 -4.12 17.37
N ASP A 237 -6.23 -3.21 18.25
CA ASP A 237 -6.69 -3.18 19.65
C ASP A 237 -8.14 -2.67 19.79
N ASN A 238 -8.63 -1.92 18.79
CA ASN A 238 -9.97 -1.33 18.79
C ASN A 238 -11.04 -2.19 18.08
N THR A 239 -10.71 -3.39 17.62
CA THR A 239 -11.63 -4.27 16.86
C THR A 239 -11.49 -5.74 17.26
N ASP A 240 -12.52 -6.53 16.96
CA ASP A 240 -12.51 -7.99 17.05
C ASP A 240 -12.16 -8.66 15.68
N ALA A 241 -11.78 -7.90 14.68
CA ALA A 241 -11.41 -8.44 13.37
C ALA A 241 -10.29 -9.48 13.46
N GLY A 242 -10.38 -10.54 12.66
CA GLY A 242 -9.25 -11.42 12.42
C GLY A 242 -8.13 -10.71 11.66
N VAL A 243 -6.88 -11.01 11.96
CA VAL A 243 -5.72 -10.41 11.29
C VAL A 243 -4.77 -11.50 10.80
N MET A 244 -4.56 -11.59 9.50
CA MET A 244 -3.54 -12.46 8.91
C MET A 244 -2.40 -11.61 8.37
N MET A 245 -1.20 -11.83 8.89
CA MET A 245 0.01 -11.11 8.48
C MET A 245 0.93 -12.02 7.69
N ILE A 246 1.31 -11.58 6.51
CA ILE A 246 2.16 -12.32 5.57
C ILE A 246 3.40 -11.48 5.28
N TYR A 247 4.58 -12.05 5.49
CA TYR A 247 5.85 -11.34 5.42
C TYR A 247 6.97 -12.24 4.87
N SER A 248 8.01 -11.64 4.29
CA SER A 248 9.25 -12.32 3.90
C SER A 248 10.46 -11.69 4.59
N THR A 249 11.37 -12.52 5.11
CA THR A 249 12.53 -12.03 5.89
C THR A 249 13.55 -11.29 5.04
N ASP A 250 13.52 -11.48 3.72
CA ASP A 250 14.34 -10.79 2.73
C ASP A 250 13.63 -9.60 2.07
N ASP A 251 12.58 -9.07 2.73
CA ASP A 251 11.90 -7.86 2.29
C ASP A 251 12.88 -6.68 2.28
N GLU A 252 13.16 -6.18 1.08
CA GLU A 252 14.14 -5.10 0.84
C GLU A 252 13.57 -3.70 1.08
N MET A 253 12.24 -3.58 1.24
CA MET A 253 11.55 -2.30 1.43
C MET A 253 11.18 -2.04 2.89
N ILE A 254 10.79 -3.08 3.61
CA ILE A 254 10.33 -3.00 5.00
C ILE A 254 11.10 -4.03 5.81
N SER A 255 11.94 -3.55 6.73
CA SER A 255 12.73 -4.43 7.58
C SER A 255 11.85 -5.33 8.46
N GLN A 256 12.36 -6.52 8.77
CA GLN A 256 11.66 -7.46 9.64
C GLN A 256 11.23 -6.82 10.96
N GLY A 257 12.07 -5.97 11.55
CA GLY A 257 11.79 -5.29 12.80
C GLY A 257 10.58 -4.36 12.76
N LYS A 258 10.34 -3.68 11.62
CA LYS A 258 9.20 -2.75 11.44
C LYS A 258 7.98 -3.42 10.79
N GLY A 259 8.18 -4.47 10.00
CA GLY A 259 7.11 -5.14 9.25
C GLY A 259 6.52 -6.36 9.94
N PHE A 260 7.31 -7.16 10.65
CA PHE A 260 6.86 -8.42 11.24
C PHE A 260 7.05 -8.49 12.75
N ASP A 261 8.26 -8.30 13.26
CA ASP A 261 8.59 -8.58 14.66
C ASP A 261 7.77 -7.71 15.61
N VAL A 262 7.55 -6.44 15.29
CA VAL A 262 6.76 -5.50 16.08
C VAL A 262 5.32 -6.00 16.32
N PHE A 263 4.73 -6.66 15.34
CA PHE A 263 3.39 -7.24 15.47
C PHE A 263 3.43 -8.63 16.12
N TYR A 264 4.38 -9.47 15.71
CA TYR A 264 4.51 -10.82 16.23
C TYR A 264 4.74 -10.82 17.74
N ASP A 265 5.65 -9.98 18.23
CA ASP A 265 5.95 -9.88 19.68
C ASP A 265 4.72 -9.48 20.49
N ARG A 266 3.84 -8.65 19.93
CA ARG A 266 2.63 -8.18 20.62
C ARG A 266 1.46 -9.16 20.52
N TYR A 267 1.29 -9.84 19.39
CA TYR A 267 0.04 -10.53 19.08
C TYR A 267 0.18 -12.05 18.84
N LYS A 268 1.36 -12.65 18.95
CA LYS A 268 1.59 -14.09 18.68
C LYS A 268 0.71 -15.03 19.50
N ASP A 269 0.31 -14.62 20.69
CA ASP A 269 -0.55 -15.42 21.60
C ASP A 269 -2.05 -15.06 21.48
N ASN A 270 -2.40 -14.14 20.58
CA ASN A 270 -3.78 -13.74 20.35
C ASN A 270 -4.41 -14.61 19.25
N PRO A 271 -5.47 -15.40 19.52
CA PRO A 271 -6.05 -16.33 18.55
C PRO A 271 -6.68 -15.67 17.33
N ARG A 272 -6.91 -14.36 17.34
CA ARG A 272 -7.37 -13.60 16.17
C ARG A 272 -6.27 -13.39 15.13
N PHE A 273 -5.00 -13.61 15.50
CA PHE A 273 -3.86 -13.36 14.62
C PHE A 273 -3.33 -14.65 14.03
N ARG A 274 -3.09 -14.63 12.72
CA ARG A 274 -2.36 -15.66 11.97
C ARG A 274 -1.13 -15.03 11.35
N PHE A 275 0.05 -15.58 11.64
CA PHE A 275 1.33 -15.10 11.11
C PHE A 275 1.88 -16.10 10.11
N VAL A 276 2.21 -15.62 8.92
CA VAL A 276 2.86 -16.39 7.84
C VAL A 276 4.17 -15.71 7.49
N LYS A 277 5.27 -16.43 7.62
CA LYS A 277 6.61 -15.89 7.36
C LYS A 277 7.35 -16.76 6.35
N TYR A 278 7.84 -16.13 5.30
CA TYR A 278 8.69 -16.72 4.27
C TYR A 278 10.11 -16.20 4.37
N GLU A 279 11.06 -16.85 3.66
CA GLU A 279 12.47 -16.48 3.71
C GLU A 279 12.99 -15.87 2.40
N ASN A 280 12.41 -16.19 1.25
CA ASN A 280 12.96 -15.83 -0.07
C ASN A 280 11.88 -15.34 -1.04
N ARG A 281 11.01 -14.39 -0.62
CA ARG A 281 9.92 -13.89 -1.45
C ARG A 281 10.01 -12.40 -1.75
N GLY A 282 10.93 -11.69 -1.07
CA GLY A 282 11.10 -10.25 -1.19
C GLY A 282 9.84 -9.48 -0.80
N HIS A 283 9.76 -8.20 -1.18
CA HIS A 283 8.62 -7.33 -0.85
C HIS A 283 7.39 -7.56 -1.73
N SER A 284 7.59 -7.56 -3.05
CA SER A 284 6.47 -7.48 -4.02
C SER A 284 5.92 -8.84 -4.44
N TYR A 285 6.65 -9.95 -4.20
CA TYR A 285 6.30 -11.27 -4.71
C TYR A 285 5.92 -12.28 -3.60
N VAL A 286 5.54 -11.78 -2.44
CA VAL A 286 5.25 -12.60 -1.25
C VAL A 286 4.12 -13.61 -1.50
N TYR A 287 3.10 -13.21 -2.26
CA TYR A 287 1.91 -14.03 -2.56
C TYR A 287 1.93 -14.68 -3.95
N TYR A 288 3.04 -14.58 -4.68
CA TYR A 288 3.22 -15.26 -5.96
C TYR A 288 3.92 -16.62 -5.80
N SER A 289 3.73 -17.50 -6.77
CA SER A 289 4.32 -18.85 -6.80
C SER A 289 5.86 -18.81 -6.94
N ASP A 290 6.52 -19.93 -6.60
CA ASP A 290 7.95 -20.10 -6.84
C ASP A 290 8.27 -20.00 -8.34
N GLY A 291 7.35 -20.50 -9.19
CA GLY A 291 7.47 -20.40 -10.65
C GLY A 291 7.43 -18.95 -11.13
N SER A 292 6.55 -18.12 -10.58
CA SER A 292 6.48 -16.68 -10.88
C SER A 292 7.79 -15.96 -10.51
N ARG A 293 8.33 -16.23 -9.32
CA ARG A 293 9.59 -15.60 -8.88
C ARG A 293 10.77 -16.03 -9.75
N ALA A 294 10.90 -17.30 -10.05
CA ALA A 294 11.95 -17.79 -10.96
C ALA A 294 11.82 -17.18 -12.37
N TYR A 295 10.59 -17.06 -12.87
CA TYR A 295 10.33 -16.41 -14.14
C TYR A 295 10.74 -14.92 -14.12
N LYS A 296 10.39 -14.18 -13.06
CA LYS A 296 10.79 -12.78 -12.87
C LYS A 296 12.30 -12.60 -12.88
N GLU A 297 13.02 -13.47 -12.15
CA GLU A 297 14.50 -13.42 -12.10
C GLU A 297 15.11 -13.65 -13.50
N ASP A 298 14.62 -14.65 -14.22
CA ASP A 298 15.05 -14.92 -15.61
C ASP A 298 14.69 -13.77 -16.56
N PHE A 299 13.48 -13.21 -16.44
CA PHE A 299 13.05 -12.07 -17.23
C PHE A 299 13.93 -10.83 -16.97
N ASN A 300 14.20 -10.51 -15.69
CA ASN A 300 15.07 -9.39 -15.34
C ASN A 300 16.50 -9.59 -15.86
N ARG A 301 17.05 -10.80 -15.73
CA ARG A 301 18.37 -11.13 -16.28
C ARG A 301 18.42 -10.90 -17.81
N LYS A 302 17.42 -11.39 -18.55
CA LYS A 302 17.31 -11.18 -20.01
C LYS A 302 17.15 -9.71 -20.35
N PHE A 303 16.42 -8.95 -19.54
CA PHE A 303 16.24 -7.52 -19.72
C PHE A 303 17.56 -6.75 -19.53
N ASP A 304 18.34 -7.10 -18.50
CA ASP A 304 19.66 -6.53 -18.25
C ASP A 304 20.64 -6.88 -19.40
N GLU A 305 20.65 -8.12 -19.87
CA GLU A 305 21.43 -8.55 -21.04
C GLU A 305 21.04 -7.73 -22.29
N TYR A 306 19.74 -7.51 -22.50
CA TYR A 306 19.25 -6.67 -23.61
C TYR A 306 19.73 -5.23 -23.49
N ILE A 307 19.57 -4.59 -22.31
CA ILE A 307 20.06 -3.22 -22.07
C ILE A 307 21.56 -3.11 -22.36
N ASN A 308 22.35 -4.07 -21.85
CA ASN A 308 23.80 -4.09 -22.01
C ASN A 308 24.24 -4.36 -23.47
N SER A 309 23.37 -4.89 -24.32
CA SER A 309 23.64 -5.12 -25.74
C SER A 309 23.36 -3.90 -26.62
N LEU A 310 22.75 -2.85 -26.07
CA LEU A 310 22.39 -1.66 -26.83
C LEU A 310 23.58 -0.70 -27.00
N ASP A 311 23.82 -0.26 -28.23
CA ASP A 311 24.76 0.81 -28.54
C ASP A 311 24.05 2.17 -28.32
N GLY A 312 24.20 2.77 -27.13
CA GLY A 312 23.66 4.09 -26.84
C GLY A 312 22.74 4.17 -25.61
N LYS A 313 21.92 5.25 -25.55
CA LYS A 313 20.98 5.43 -24.44
C LYS A 313 19.76 4.55 -24.61
N PHE A 314 19.44 3.82 -23.56
CA PHE A 314 18.18 3.06 -23.44
C PHE A 314 16.96 3.99 -23.47
N THR A 315 15.93 3.65 -24.25
CA THR A 315 14.71 4.47 -24.41
C THR A 315 13.46 3.77 -23.88
N PRO A 316 12.40 4.55 -23.52
CA PRO A 316 11.12 3.97 -23.13
C PRO A 316 10.49 3.05 -24.17
N GLU A 317 10.65 3.36 -25.47
CA GLU A 317 10.12 2.55 -26.57
C GLU A 317 10.84 1.20 -26.68
N GLN A 318 12.16 1.18 -26.47
CA GLN A 318 12.95 -0.07 -26.41
C GLN A 318 12.52 -0.92 -25.22
N LYS A 319 12.25 -0.31 -24.06
CA LYS A 319 11.70 -0.99 -22.90
C LYS A 319 10.34 -1.64 -23.22
N ALA A 320 9.41 -0.86 -23.77
CA ALA A 320 8.08 -1.36 -24.13
C ALA A 320 8.18 -2.53 -25.14
N SER A 321 8.98 -2.38 -26.20
CA SER A 321 9.18 -3.42 -27.22
C SER A 321 9.78 -4.71 -26.65
N PHE A 322 10.71 -4.61 -25.70
CA PHE A 322 11.26 -5.79 -25.03
C PHE A 322 10.19 -6.50 -24.21
N PHE A 323 9.39 -5.75 -23.43
CA PHE A 323 8.31 -6.31 -22.63
C PHE A 323 7.24 -6.98 -23.51
N ASP A 324 6.77 -6.31 -24.56
CA ASP A 324 5.75 -6.86 -25.47
C ASP A 324 6.20 -8.16 -26.15
N GLY A 325 7.49 -8.30 -26.42
CA GLY A 325 8.04 -9.49 -27.08
C GLY A 325 8.45 -10.64 -26.14
N ASN A 326 8.63 -10.40 -24.85
CA ASN A 326 9.25 -11.37 -23.94
C ASN A 326 8.45 -11.62 -22.65
N LEU A 327 7.43 -10.79 -22.34
CA LEU A 327 6.70 -10.91 -21.09
C LEU A 327 5.55 -11.92 -21.19
N ASP A 328 5.61 -12.98 -20.40
CA ASP A 328 4.47 -13.86 -20.14
C ASP A 328 3.79 -13.46 -18.82
N LYS A 329 2.67 -12.75 -18.91
CA LYS A 329 1.92 -12.27 -17.75
C LYS A 329 1.34 -13.41 -16.93
N LYS A 330 0.99 -14.55 -17.53
CA LYS A 330 0.44 -15.70 -16.79
C LYS A 330 1.48 -16.33 -15.89
N LEU A 331 2.74 -16.39 -16.35
CA LEU A 331 3.85 -16.85 -15.52
C LEU A 331 4.24 -15.82 -14.47
N LEU A 332 4.31 -14.53 -14.85
CA LEU A 332 4.73 -13.47 -13.94
C LEU A 332 3.77 -13.29 -12.76
N PHE A 333 2.46 -13.40 -13.01
CA PHE A 333 1.41 -13.17 -12.01
C PHE A 333 0.77 -14.45 -11.48
N ASP A 334 1.44 -15.60 -11.63
CA ASP A 334 0.97 -16.88 -11.07
C ASP A 334 1.01 -16.84 -9.54
N LEU A 335 -0.17 -16.94 -8.93
CA LEU A 335 -0.32 -16.86 -7.47
C LEU A 335 0.11 -18.15 -6.77
N ASP A 336 0.64 -18.04 -5.56
CA ASP A 336 0.79 -19.18 -4.64
C ASP A 336 -0.59 -19.67 -4.19
N LYS A 337 -1.08 -20.72 -4.84
CA LYS A 337 -2.42 -21.27 -4.59
C LYS A 337 -2.58 -21.80 -3.17
N GLY A 338 -1.49 -22.27 -2.54
CA GLY A 338 -1.51 -22.70 -1.15
C GLY A 338 -1.82 -21.54 -0.22
N LEU A 339 -1.05 -20.46 -0.35
CA LEU A 339 -1.26 -19.23 0.42
C LEU A 339 -2.63 -18.60 0.14
N MET A 340 -3.05 -18.57 -1.12
CA MET A 340 -4.35 -17.99 -1.47
C MET A 340 -5.53 -18.80 -0.92
N ASN A 341 -5.42 -20.13 -0.86
CA ASN A 341 -6.41 -20.97 -0.19
C ASN A 341 -6.41 -20.74 1.34
N ASP A 342 -5.25 -20.56 1.95
CA ASP A 342 -5.14 -20.19 3.37
C ASP A 342 -5.81 -18.85 3.68
N ILE A 343 -5.71 -17.87 2.77
CA ILE A 343 -6.40 -16.57 2.86
C ILE A 343 -7.92 -16.76 2.76
N VAL A 344 -8.40 -17.57 1.82
CA VAL A 344 -9.83 -17.87 1.68
C VAL A 344 -10.38 -18.57 2.92
N GLU A 345 -9.67 -19.58 3.45
CA GLU A 345 -10.05 -20.25 4.68
C GLU A 345 -10.11 -19.27 5.87
N PHE A 346 -9.14 -18.39 5.97
CA PHE A 346 -9.09 -17.37 7.02
C PHE A 346 -10.30 -16.43 6.94
N TYR A 347 -10.67 -15.96 5.75
CA TYR A 347 -11.87 -15.16 5.55
C TYR A 347 -13.15 -15.96 5.87
N ASP A 348 -13.25 -17.21 5.41
CA ASP A 348 -14.41 -18.08 5.69
C ASP A 348 -14.64 -18.31 7.19
N LEU A 349 -13.57 -18.37 7.99
CA LEU A 349 -13.65 -18.48 9.45
C LEU A 349 -14.07 -17.17 10.12
N SER A 350 -13.72 -16.04 9.54
CA SER A 350 -13.98 -14.70 10.10
C SER A 350 -15.41 -14.20 9.87
N VAL A 351 -16.18 -14.82 8.97
CA VAL A 351 -17.57 -14.44 8.64
C VAL A 351 -18.62 -15.37 9.24
N LYS A 352 -18.18 -16.42 9.93
CA LYS A 352 -19.05 -17.33 10.71
C LYS A 352 -19.41 -16.74 12.06
#